data_fc0037abe8e7b5a9b0dc998a2237b98e
#
_entry.id   fc0037abe8e7b5a9b0dc998a2237b98e
#
_cell.length_a   1.000
_cell.length_b   1.000
_cell.length_c   1.000
_cell.angle_alpha   90.00
_cell.angle_beta   90.00
_cell.angle_gamma   90.00
#
_symmetry.space_group_name_H-M   'P 1'
#
loop_
_entity.id
_entity.type
_entity.pdbx_description
1 polymer ?
#
loop_
_entity_poly.entity_id
_entity_poly.type
_entity_poly.pdbx_seq_one_letter_code
_entity_poly.pdbx_strand_id
1 'polypeptide(L)'
;MELIRPVSRPQKSAPTVWMVSRVDQAAILASHLARHNRLIRWDSFWRHDGTGPLTPANRLTDPVLAKVSGRHLIPDLLAKVARKIHLPAYNLYSDVPLSMLATLHAPRADIFHGQGNYSLPAMQRAKARGMITIADITGQLAETRHKQLGEEYASHNRTYREISGFLSRRRTREALFADAVFAPSDTVAGGLLDCGVEPQKIFLVPFLSPHCHALLTRARPERQETVIRVLYVGNLSLAKGIAHLLDAWSSLRVTYRVRIKLTLVGRVQPCARSLIENLPDGCEWLGPLSQDKVAELMLGSDIFVFPSLSEGSSLAVMEAMAAGCCVINTFDAGSPVVNHISGLIIPPRHSGAITTAISAVIENPQMRKSLAQSARDQISEDIKTGYGNRVDAAYDAVLSRNG
;
A
#
# COMPACT_ATOMS: atom_id res chain seq x y z
N MET A 1 15.04 -15.39 12.78
CA MET A 1 14.22 -14.60 13.72
C MET A 1 12.78 -14.88 13.32
N GLU A 2 12.09 -15.78 14.02
CA GLU A 2 10.71 -16.14 13.68
C GLU A 2 9.77 -15.01 14.06
N LEU A 3 9.21 -14.35 13.06
CA LEU A 3 8.09 -13.44 13.21
C LEU A 3 6.85 -14.28 13.54
N ILE A 4 6.21 -14.01 14.68
CA ILE A 4 5.16 -14.84 15.26
C ILE A 4 3.91 -14.82 14.38
N ARG A 5 3.49 -16.03 13.95
CA ARG A 5 2.17 -16.26 13.34
C ARG A 5 1.16 -16.58 14.48
N PRO A 6 -0.03 -15.98 14.49
CA PRO A 6 -0.99 -16.17 15.57
C PRO A 6 -1.63 -17.56 15.58
N VAL A 7 -1.75 -18.16 16.78
CA VAL A 7 -2.44 -19.43 17.06
C VAL A 7 -3.73 -19.12 17.83
N SER A 8 -4.85 -19.72 17.43
CA SER A 8 -6.20 -19.51 18.02
C SER A 8 -6.35 -20.07 19.44
N ARG A 9 -6.98 -19.31 20.35
CA ARG A 9 -7.40 -19.71 21.69
C ARG A 9 -8.86 -19.33 22.00
N PRO A 10 -9.53 -19.90 23.06
CA PRO A 10 -10.95 -19.80 23.28
C PRO A 10 -11.44 -18.43 23.77
N GLN A 11 -12.69 -18.12 23.45
CA GLN A 11 -13.41 -16.84 23.51
C GLN A 11 -13.47 -16.17 24.87
N LYS A 12 -12.66 -15.12 25.09
CA LYS A 12 -13.09 -13.89 25.79
C LYS A 12 -13.93 -13.08 24.80
N SER A 13 -14.91 -12.28 25.27
CA SER A 13 -15.65 -11.36 24.39
C SER A 13 -14.69 -10.59 23.49
N ALA A 14 -14.97 -10.55 22.18
CA ALA A 14 -14.09 -9.92 21.22
C ALA A 14 -13.84 -8.45 21.59
N PRO A 15 -12.58 -7.94 21.54
CA PRO A 15 -12.23 -6.62 22.02
C PRO A 15 -12.92 -5.51 21.23
N THR A 16 -13.32 -4.46 21.95
CA THR A 16 -13.86 -3.24 21.36
C THR A 16 -12.77 -2.30 20.90
N VAL A 17 -12.99 -1.58 19.80
CA VAL A 17 -11.96 -0.80 19.10
C VAL A 17 -12.41 0.65 18.87
N TRP A 18 -11.52 1.60 19.17
CA TRP A 18 -11.60 2.97 18.71
C TRP A 18 -10.55 3.20 17.62
N MET A 19 -10.98 3.65 16.44
CA MET A 19 -10.10 3.89 15.29
C MET A 19 -9.92 5.38 15.00
N VAL A 20 -8.68 5.77 14.61
CA VAL A 20 -8.35 7.08 14.06
C VAL A 20 -7.52 6.89 12.79
N SER A 21 -8.07 7.24 11.62
CA SER A 21 -7.40 7.00 10.35
C SER A 21 -7.94 7.86 9.21
N ARG A 22 -7.26 7.83 8.05
CA ARG A 22 -7.89 8.15 6.77
C ARG A 22 -8.85 7.05 6.33
N VAL A 23 -9.64 7.35 5.29
CA VAL A 23 -10.69 6.44 4.82
C VAL A 23 -10.11 5.23 4.11
N ASP A 24 -9.28 5.41 3.15
CA ASP A 24 -8.64 4.42 2.26
C ASP A 24 -8.81 2.94 2.71
N GLN A 25 -7.71 2.24 2.94
CA GLN A 25 -7.70 0.82 3.38
C GLN A 25 -8.29 0.61 4.79
N ALA A 26 -8.22 1.62 5.64
CA ALA A 26 -8.80 1.57 6.99
C ALA A 26 -10.31 1.38 6.99
N ALA A 27 -11.02 1.76 5.91
CA ALA A 27 -12.45 1.55 5.79
C ALA A 27 -12.84 0.07 5.70
N ILE A 28 -11.98 -0.78 5.13
CA ILE A 28 -12.21 -2.23 5.09
C ILE A 28 -12.20 -2.79 6.50
N LEU A 29 -11.22 -2.41 7.31
CA LEU A 29 -11.14 -2.80 8.71
C LEU A 29 -12.30 -2.21 9.53
N ALA A 30 -12.62 -0.93 9.33
CA ALA A 30 -13.73 -0.30 10.02
C ALA A 30 -15.07 -0.99 9.73
N SER A 31 -15.34 -1.36 8.47
CA SER A 31 -16.53 -2.12 8.08
C SER A 31 -16.56 -3.51 8.73
N HIS A 32 -15.42 -4.21 8.74
CA HIS A 32 -15.29 -5.51 9.38
C HIS A 32 -15.64 -5.42 10.88
N LEU A 33 -14.98 -4.52 11.60
CA LEU A 33 -15.20 -4.34 13.05
C LEU A 33 -16.63 -3.88 13.37
N ALA A 34 -17.21 -2.98 12.55
CA ALA A 34 -18.56 -2.49 12.75
C ALA A 34 -19.63 -3.59 12.57
N ARG A 35 -19.47 -4.46 11.56
CA ARG A 35 -20.36 -5.60 11.34
C ARG A 35 -20.33 -6.62 12.47
N HIS A 36 -19.22 -6.70 13.20
CA HIS A 36 -19.07 -7.57 14.37
C HIS A 36 -19.33 -6.84 15.70
N ASN A 37 -19.92 -5.62 15.66
CA ASN A 37 -20.23 -4.78 16.82
C ASN A 37 -19.03 -4.47 17.74
N ARG A 38 -17.83 -4.40 17.14
CA ARG A 38 -16.57 -4.13 17.85
C ARG A 38 -16.08 -2.70 17.69
N LEU A 39 -16.48 -2.00 16.64
CA LEU A 39 -16.09 -0.61 16.39
C LEU A 39 -16.95 0.33 17.23
N ILE A 40 -16.38 0.90 18.29
CA ILE A 40 -17.06 1.88 19.15
C ILE A 40 -17.13 3.24 18.46
N ARG A 41 -16.05 3.64 17.81
CA ARG A 41 -15.94 4.91 17.11
C ARG A 41 -14.84 4.87 16.05
N TRP A 42 -15.10 5.51 14.91
CA TRP A 42 -14.10 5.76 13.88
C TRP A 42 -14.00 7.26 13.57
N ASP A 43 -12.93 7.87 13.98
CA ASP A 43 -12.62 9.26 13.66
C ASP A 43 -11.86 9.35 12.34
N SER A 44 -12.48 9.92 11.32
CA SER A 44 -11.93 10.06 9.96
C SER A 44 -12.37 11.38 9.30
N PHE A 45 -11.84 11.67 8.09
CA PHE A 45 -12.16 12.90 7.36
C PHE A 45 -13.53 12.90 6.68
N TRP A 46 -14.20 11.75 6.54
CA TRP A 46 -15.32 11.56 5.64
C TRP A 46 -16.63 11.27 6.38
N ARG A 47 -17.75 11.71 5.77
CA ARG A 47 -19.06 11.22 6.12
C ARG A 47 -19.34 9.94 5.34
N HIS A 48 -19.72 8.88 6.03
CA HIS A 48 -20.12 7.62 5.43
C HIS A 48 -21.64 7.53 5.17
N ASP A 49 -22.39 8.56 5.48
CA ASP A 49 -23.85 8.63 5.38
C ASP A 49 -24.38 8.90 3.96
N GLY A 50 -23.51 8.98 2.97
CA GLY A 50 -23.93 9.19 1.58
C GLY A 50 -24.53 10.58 1.29
N THR A 51 -24.78 11.42 2.29
CA THR A 51 -25.44 12.71 2.16
C THR A 51 -24.47 13.88 2.33
N GLY A 52 -24.34 14.72 1.34
CA GLY A 52 -23.61 15.99 1.45
C GLY A 52 -22.88 16.41 0.17
N PRO A 53 -22.84 17.73 -0.12
CA PRO A 53 -22.36 18.28 -1.39
C PRO A 53 -20.84 18.19 -1.61
N LEU A 54 -20.06 17.75 -0.61
CA LEU A 54 -18.58 17.80 -0.62
C LEU A 54 -17.90 16.46 -0.75
N THR A 55 -18.60 15.42 -1.14
CA THR A 55 -18.05 14.07 -1.19
C THR A 55 -17.58 13.69 -2.59
N PRO A 56 -16.36 13.11 -2.75
CA PRO A 56 -15.91 12.56 -4.02
C PRO A 56 -16.74 11.36 -4.46
N ALA A 57 -16.75 11.08 -5.78
CA ALA A 57 -17.51 9.99 -6.40
C ALA A 57 -17.10 8.55 -5.94
N ASN A 58 -15.98 8.39 -5.23
CA ASN A 58 -15.43 7.09 -4.78
C ASN A 58 -15.75 6.81 -3.30
N ARG A 59 -16.98 7.00 -2.87
CA ARG A 59 -17.39 6.76 -1.49
C ARG A 59 -17.60 5.30 -1.15
N LEU A 60 -17.15 4.95 0.04
CA LEU A 60 -17.68 3.79 0.77
C LEU A 60 -19.04 4.19 1.36
N THR A 61 -20.09 3.69 0.76
CA THR A 61 -21.49 3.86 1.21
C THR A 61 -21.91 2.70 2.11
N ASP A 62 -21.05 2.31 3.08
CA ASP A 62 -21.43 1.27 4.03
C ASP A 62 -22.28 1.88 5.14
N PRO A 63 -23.61 1.61 5.20
CA PRO A 63 -24.51 2.21 6.16
C PRO A 63 -24.18 1.84 7.60
N VAL A 64 -23.46 0.74 7.83
CA VAL A 64 -23.03 0.33 9.16
C VAL A 64 -22.01 1.33 9.74
N LEU A 65 -21.15 1.90 8.92
CA LEU A 65 -20.17 2.89 9.34
C LEU A 65 -20.78 4.24 9.71
N ALA A 66 -21.94 4.60 9.16
CA ALA A 66 -22.60 5.87 9.45
C ALA A 66 -22.93 6.05 10.95
N LYS A 67 -23.18 4.94 11.66
CA LYS A 67 -23.55 4.93 13.10
C LYS A 67 -22.36 5.16 14.02
N VAL A 68 -21.15 4.74 13.60
CA VAL A 68 -19.92 4.74 14.39
C VAL A 68 -18.89 5.77 13.95
N SER A 69 -19.16 6.50 12.87
CA SER A 69 -18.24 7.50 12.32
C SER A 69 -18.27 8.81 13.09
N GLY A 70 -17.12 9.28 13.53
CA GLY A 70 -16.89 10.65 14.00
C GLY A 70 -16.93 11.64 12.83
N ARG A 71 -17.71 12.72 12.97
CA ARG A 71 -17.91 13.72 11.89
C ARG A 71 -16.90 14.85 12.01
N HIS A 72 -15.79 14.78 11.24
CA HIS A 72 -14.74 15.81 11.24
C HIS A 72 -14.65 16.49 9.86
N LEU A 73 -15.54 17.46 9.59
CA LEU A 73 -15.55 18.20 8.32
C LEU A 73 -14.47 19.28 8.25
N ILE A 74 -14.12 19.89 9.39
CA ILE A 74 -13.17 20.99 9.47
C ILE A 74 -11.79 20.62 8.94
N PRO A 75 -11.18 19.48 9.32
CA PRO A 75 -9.88 19.05 8.79
C PRO A 75 -9.86 18.91 7.27
N ASP A 76 -10.89 18.33 6.67
CA ASP A 76 -10.98 18.17 5.21
C ASP A 76 -11.11 19.51 4.49
N LEU A 77 -11.92 20.42 5.03
CA LEU A 77 -12.08 21.77 4.47
C LEU A 77 -10.76 22.54 4.52
N LEU A 78 -10.06 22.51 5.64
CA LEU A 78 -8.76 23.17 5.80
C LEU A 78 -7.73 22.62 4.80
N ALA A 79 -7.67 21.32 4.61
CA ALA A 79 -6.76 20.71 3.62
C ALA A 79 -7.12 21.07 2.17
N LYS A 80 -8.43 21.19 1.84
CA LYS A 80 -8.88 21.62 0.51
C LYS A 80 -8.51 23.08 0.24
N VAL A 81 -8.70 23.95 1.22
CA VAL A 81 -8.30 25.37 1.11
C VAL A 81 -6.78 25.45 0.95
N ALA A 82 -6.01 24.81 1.83
CA ALA A 82 -4.54 24.80 1.78
C ALA A 82 -4.01 24.33 0.41
N ARG A 83 -4.63 23.29 -0.17
CA ARG A 83 -4.29 22.80 -1.51
C ARG A 83 -4.63 23.82 -2.60
N LYS A 84 -5.79 24.45 -2.52
CA LYS A 84 -6.25 25.45 -3.51
C LYS A 84 -5.33 26.68 -3.57
N ILE A 85 -4.78 27.09 -2.43
CA ILE A 85 -3.84 28.22 -2.33
C ILE A 85 -2.37 27.78 -2.34
N HIS A 86 -2.12 26.53 -2.74
CA HIS A 86 -0.77 25.94 -2.92
C HIS A 86 0.13 25.99 -1.69
N LEU A 87 -0.42 25.90 -0.48
CA LEU A 87 0.39 25.83 0.73
C LEU A 87 1.22 24.56 0.75
N PRO A 88 2.50 24.65 1.16
CA PRO A 88 3.34 23.47 1.32
C PRO A 88 2.78 22.57 2.43
N ALA A 89 3.00 21.24 2.28
CA ALA A 89 2.60 20.24 3.27
C ALA A 89 1.11 20.37 3.67
N TYR A 90 0.21 20.55 2.71
CA TYR A 90 -1.23 20.73 2.92
C TYR A 90 -1.87 19.64 3.83
N ASN A 91 -1.24 18.46 3.93
CA ASN A 91 -1.66 17.39 4.83
C ASN A 91 -1.59 17.78 6.32
N LEU A 92 -0.74 18.74 6.70
CA LEU A 92 -0.69 19.26 8.08
C LEU A 92 -2.04 19.83 8.51
N TYR A 93 -2.74 20.49 7.58
CA TYR A 93 -4.01 21.17 7.82
C TYR A 93 -5.19 20.18 7.96
N SER A 94 -5.00 18.92 7.62
CA SER A 94 -5.97 17.84 7.88
C SER A 94 -5.58 16.98 9.07
N ASP A 95 -4.34 16.51 9.08
CA ASP A 95 -3.89 15.42 9.96
C ASP A 95 -3.76 15.87 11.42
N VAL A 96 -3.29 17.10 11.64
CA VAL A 96 -3.17 17.66 13.00
C VAL A 96 -4.55 17.96 13.60
N PRO A 97 -5.45 18.72 12.94
CA PRO A 97 -6.79 18.94 13.46
C PRO A 97 -7.61 17.67 13.69
N LEU A 98 -7.53 16.68 12.79
CA LEU A 98 -8.22 15.40 12.99
C LEU A 98 -7.79 14.74 14.30
N SER A 99 -6.49 14.66 14.52
CA SER A 99 -5.91 14.05 15.72
C SER A 99 -6.34 14.77 17.00
N MET A 100 -6.40 16.10 16.96
CA MET A 100 -6.84 16.91 18.11
C MET A 100 -8.34 16.69 18.40
N LEU A 101 -9.18 16.75 17.37
CA LEU A 101 -10.62 16.53 17.49
C LEU A 101 -10.96 15.11 17.97
N ALA A 102 -10.26 14.10 17.47
CA ALA A 102 -10.41 12.73 17.94
C ALA A 102 -10.07 12.61 19.44
N THR A 103 -9.03 13.33 19.91
CA THR A 103 -8.63 13.36 21.32
C THR A 103 -9.72 13.90 22.24
N LEU A 104 -10.45 14.94 21.81
CA LEU A 104 -11.54 15.54 22.57
C LEU A 104 -12.72 14.58 22.79
N HIS A 105 -12.97 13.69 21.84
CA HIS A 105 -14.10 12.76 21.85
C HIS A 105 -13.69 11.32 22.14
N ALA A 106 -12.54 11.11 22.77
CA ALA A 106 -12.01 9.78 23.06
C ALA A 106 -13.03 8.90 23.82
N PRO A 107 -13.52 7.78 23.24
CA PRO A 107 -14.43 6.88 23.93
C PRO A 107 -13.67 5.99 24.95
N ARG A 108 -14.38 5.05 25.60
CA ARG A 108 -13.79 3.89 26.25
C ARG A 108 -13.83 2.72 25.28
N ALA A 109 -12.70 2.05 25.11
CA ALA A 109 -12.55 0.82 24.31
C ALA A 109 -11.41 -0.01 24.90
N ASP A 110 -11.27 -1.25 24.45
CA ASP A 110 -10.15 -2.11 24.85
C ASP A 110 -8.89 -1.77 24.05
N ILE A 111 -9.07 -1.48 22.78
CA ILE A 111 -7.98 -1.18 21.82
C ILE A 111 -8.20 0.21 21.20
N PHE A 112 -7.11 0.97 21.11
CA PHE A 112 -6.96 2.11 20.23
C PHE A 112 -6.17 1.69 18.99
N HIS A 113 -6.73 1.84 17.79
CA HIS A 113 -6.09 1.55 16.52
C HIS A 113 -5.90 2.85 15.72
N GLY A 114 -4.67 3.33 15.63
CA GLY A 114 -4.32 4.58 14.98
C GLY A 114 -3.48 4.39 13.74
N GLN A 115 -3.92 4.94 12.60
CA GLN A 115 -3.09 4.99 11.41
C GLN A 115 -1.98 6.05 11.56
N GLY A 116 -0.78 5.73 11.13
CA GLY A 116 0.39 6.59 11.25
C GLY A 116 0.21 7.99 10.62
N ASN A 117 0.73 9.02 11.28
CA ASN A 117 0.64 10.46 11.09
C ASN A 117 -0.58 11.15 11.76
N TYR A 118 -1.66 10.41 12.07
CA TYR A 118 -2.95 11.02 12.45
C TYR A 118 -3.28 10.86 13.93
N SER A 119 -2.57 10.00 14.65
CA SER A 119 -3.10 9.41 15.86
C SER A 119 -2.35 9.75 17.15
N LEU A 120 -1.16 10.35 17.12
CA LEU A 120 -0.32 10.48 18.31
C LEU A 120 -1.01 11.09 19.54
N PRO A 121 -1.69 12.26 19.51
CA PRO A 121 -2.39 12.78 20.68
C PRO A 121 -3.56 11.90 21.12
N ALA A 122 -4.31 11.32 20.19
CA ALA A 122 -5.41 10.40 20.49
C ALA A 122 -4.87 9.10 21.12
N MET A 123 -3.77 8.58 20.60
CA MET A 123 -3.06 7.42 21.14
C MET A 123 -2.57 7.65 22.57
N GLN A 124 -1.98 8.82 22.85
CA GLN A 124 -1.56 9.21 24.20
C GLN A 124 -2.76 9.27 25.16
N ARG A 125 -3.88 9.82 24.71
CA ARG A 125 -5.12 9.86 25.49
C ARG A 125 -5.71 8.48 25.73
N ALA A 126 -5.68 7.60 24.73
CA ALA A 126 -6.13 6.23 24.84
C ALA A 126 -5.30 5.44 25.87
N LYS A 127 -3.97 5.56 25.79
CA LYS A 127 -3.05 4.90 26.72
C LYS A 127 -3.25 5.39 28.17
N ALA A 128 -3.46 6.70 28.35
CA ALA A 128 -3.77 7.27 29.66
C ALA A 128 -5.12 6.80 30.24
N ARG A 129 -5.99 6.20 29.41
CA ARG A 129 -7.25 5.57 29.81
C ARG A 129 -7.17 4.06 29.92
N GLY A 130 -5.98 3.48 29.84
CA GLY A 130 -5.75 2.03 29.98
C GLY A 130 -6.06 1.22 28.72
N MET A 131 -6.27 1.86 27.55
CA MET A 131 -6.44 1.15 26.27
C MET A 131 -5.09 0.65 25.78
N ILE A 132 -5.06 -0.53 25.17
CA ILE A 132 -3.90 -0.99 24.39
C ILE A 132 -3.83 -0.20 23.09
N THR A 133 -2.65 0.33 22.79
CA THR A 133 -2.44 1.22 21.63
C THR A 133 -1.74 0.52 20.49
N ILE A 134 -2.31 0.61 19.29
CA ILE A 134 -1.77 0.05 18.06
C ILE A 134 -1.49 1.18 17.07
N ALA A 135 -0.26 1.21 16.53
CA ALA A 135 0.10 2.06 15.40
C ALA A 135 0.06 1.23 14.10
N ASP A 136 -0.83 1.57 13.18
CA ASP A 136 -0.90 0.96 11.86
C ASP A 136 -0.04 1.76 10.88
N ILE A 137 1.13 1.21 10.54
CA ILE A 137 2.14 1.89 9.71
C ILE A 137 2.02 1.37 8.26
N THR A 138 1.27 2.08 7.45
CA THR A 138 0.93 1.68 6.08
C THR A 138 2.03 1.88 5.04
N GLY A 139 3.19 2.43 5.42
CA GLY A 139 4.30 2.69 4.50
C GLY A 139 5.61 2.95 5.23
N GLN A 140 6.71 2.97 4.50
CA GLN A 140 8.04 3.19 5.06
C GLN A 140 8.13 4.45 5.90
N LEU A 141 8.91 4.40 6.98
CA LEU A 141 9.28 5.57 7.76
C LEU A 141 10.19 6.50 6.94
N ALA A 142 10.24 7.77 7.30
CA ALA A 142 10.99 8.77 6.54
C ALA A 142 12.49 8.48 6.52
N GLU A 143 13.03 8.03 7.63
CA GLU A 143 14.43 7.66 7.79
C GLU A 143 14.82 6.57 6.79
N THR A 144 14.03 5.52 6.70
CA THR A 144 14.22 4.43 5.75
C THR A 144 14.09 4.93 4.30
N ARG A 145 13.08 5.76 4.00
CA ARG A 145 12.92 6.33 2.66
C ARG A 145 14.08 7.23 2.26
N HIS A 146 14.61 8.06 3.16
CA HIS A 146 15.80 8.86 2.88
C HIS A 146 17.01 8.00 2.50
N LYS A 147 17.22 6.90 3.23
CA LYS A 147 18.29 5.94 2.93
C LYS A 147 18.06 5.25 1.56
N GLN A 148 16.84 4.82 1.27
CA GLN A 148 16.48 4.14 0.02
C GLN A 148 16.50 5.05 -1.20
N LEU A 149 16.06 6.31 -1.07
CA LEU A 149 15.81 7.21 -2.20
C LEU A 149 16.86 8.31 -2.36
N GLY A 150 17.65 8.60 -1.32
CA GLY A 150 18.61 9.70 -1.33
C GLY A 150 19.62 9.57 -2.47
N GLU A 151 20.26 8.42 -2.63
CA GLU A 151 21.22 8.14 -3.69
C GLU A 151 20.58 8.15 -5.09
N GLU A 152 19.38 7.58 -5.22
CA GLU A 152 18.64 7.55 -6.48
C GLU A 152 18.34 8.96 -6.98
N TYR A 153 17.85 9.83 -6.11
CA TYR A 153 17.57 11.21 -6.48
C TYR A 153 18.85 11.99 -6.77
N ALA A 154 19.92 11.76 -6.02
CA ALA A 154 21.21 12.40 -6.24
C ALA A 154 21.83 12.02 -7.60
N SER A 155 21.73 10.76 -8.03
CA SER A 155 22.21 10.30 -9.35
C SER A 155 21.51 10.98 -10.53
N HIS A 156 20.31 11.53 -10.28
CA HIS A 156 19.56 12.33 -11.26
C HIS A 156 19.66 13.85 -10.98
N ASN A 157 20.68 14.31 -10.26
CA ASN A 157 20.90 15.72 -9.90
C ASN A 157 19.69 16.33 -9.15
N ARG A 158 19.04 15.55 -8.29
CA ARG A 158 17.87 15.94 -7.49
C ARG A 158 18.10 15.63 -6.02
N THR A 159 17.37 16.31 -5.16
CA THR A 159 17.35 16.03 -3.72
C THR A 159 16.03 15.39 -3.35
N TYR A 160 16.07 14.21 -2.71
CA TYR A 160 14.89 13.64 -2.12
C TYR A 160 14.44 14.44 -0.90
N ARG A 161 13.18 14.82 -0.84
CA ARG A 161 12.59 15.54 0.30
C ARG A 161 11.23 14.94 0.66
N GLU A 162 11.02 14.73 1.95
CA GLU A 162 9.70 14.41 2.50
C GLU A 162 8.74 15.59 2.32
N ILE A 163 7.45 15.29 2.13
CA ILE A 163 6.39 16.29 2.00
C ILE A 163 6.30 17.14 3.27
N SER A 164 6.49 16.52 4.44
CA SER A 164 6.50 17.19 5.74
C SER A 164 7.38 16.46 6.74
N GLY A 165 8.50 17.06 7.11
CA GLY A 165 9.38 16.52 8.15
C GLY A 165 8.71 16.44 9.53
N PHE A 166 7.70 17.28 9.80
CA PHE A 166 6.92 17.21 11.05
C PHE A 166 6.07 15.93 11.10
N LEU A 167 5.30 15.64 10.02
CA LEU A 167 4.46 14.44 9.94
C LEU A 167 5.31 13.17 9.93
N SER A 168 6.46 13.20 9.27
CA SER A 168 7.39 12.08 9.22
C SER A 168 7.90 11.71 10.61
N ARG A 169 8.42 12.68 11.35
CA ARG A 169 8.85 12.49 12.75
C ARG A 169 7.71 12.03 13.66
N ARG A 170 6.49 12.50 13.40
CA ARG A 170 5.30 12.08 14.15
C ARG A 170 4.99 10.60 13.93
N ARG A 171 5.06 10.11 12.69
CA ARG A 171 4.87 8.69 12.37
C ARG A 171 5.86 7.80 13.11
N THR A 172 7.14 8.17 13.13
CA THR A 172 8.16 7.43 13.89
C THR A 172 7.85 7.44 15.39
N ARG A 173 7.43 8.60 15.95
CA ARG A 173 7.01 8.68 17.35
C ARG A 173 5.78 7.83 17.68
N GLU A 174 4.80 7.75 16.79
CA GLU A 174 3.62 6.87 16.93
C GLU A 174 4.04 5.41 17.02
N ALA A 175 4.92 4.97 16.11
CA ALA A 175 5.44 3.60 16.09
C ALA A 175 6.23 3.26 17.39
N LEU A 176 7.07 4.16 17.85
CA LEU A 176 7.85 3.97 19.09
C LEU A 176 6.98 3.97 20.35
N PHE A 177 5.93 4.81 20.39
CA PHE A 177 5.08 5.01 21.56
C PHE A 177 4.03 3.87 21.74
N ALA A 178 3.57 3.27 20.65
CA ALA A 178 2.53 2.24 20.65
C ALA A 178 2.94 0.97 21.42
N ASP A 179 1.95 0.25 21.95
CA ASP A 179 2.15 -1.06 22.58
C ASP A 179 2.36 -2.15 21.52
N ALA A 180 1.76 -1.97 20.32
CA ALA A 180 1.99 -2.81 19.15
C ALA A 180 2.00 -1.97 17.85
N VAL A 181 2.71 -2.47 16.84
CA VAL A 181 2.84 -1.82 15.53
C VAL A 181 2.47 -2.81 14.44
N PHE A 182 1.50 -2.46 13.61
CA PHE A 182 1.13 -3.26 12.45
C PHE A 182 1.94 -2.79 11.24
N ALA A 183 2.57 -3.75 10.58
CA ALA A 183 3.34 -3.56 9.36
C ALA A 183 2.72 -4.37 8.22
N PRO A 184 2.48 -3.79 7.03
CA PRO A 184 1.83 -4.49 5.92
C PRO A 184 2.77 -5.41 5.14
N SER A 185 4.08 -5.35 5.39
CA SER A 185 5.09 -6.11 4.66
C SER A 185 6.39 -6.21 5.44
N ASP A 186 7.24 -7.19 5.06
CA ASP A 186 8.57 -7.38 5.64
C ASP A 186 9.48 -6.16 5.44
N THR A 187 9.34 -5.45 4.31
CA THR A 187 10.15 -4.25 4.06
C THR A 187 9.78 -3.11 5.03
N VAL A 188 8.49 -2.95 5.39
CA VAL A 188 8.08 -1.98 6.42
C VAL A 188 8.51 -2.43 7.81
N ALA A 189 8.38 -3.73 8.12
CA ALA A 189 8.85 -4.29 9.38
C ALA A 189 10.36 -4.08 9.56
N GLY A 190 11.17 -4.30 8.54
CA GLY A 190 12.61 -3.99 8.54
C GLY A 190 12.90 -2.52 8.81
N GLY A 191 12.17 -1.61 8.14
CA GLY A 191 12.31 -0.17 8.38
C GLY A 191 11.90 0.28 9.79
N LEU A 192 10.94 -0.39 10.42
CA LEU A 192 10.56 -0.16 11.82
C LEU A 192 11.66 -0.61 12.78
N LEU A 193 12.28 -1.77 12.53
CA LEU A 193 13.43 -2.27 13.29
C LEU A 193 14.63 -1.29 13.19
N ASP A 194 14.94 -0.82 11.98
CA ASP A 194 16.01 0.16 11.73
C ASP A 194 15.77 1.48 12.49
N CYS A 195 14.51 1.84 12.73
CA CYS A 195 14.13 3.04 13.49
C CYS A 195 14.00 2.80 15.01
N GLY A 196 14.36 1.61 15.52
CA GLY A 196 14.41 1.30 16.95
C GLY A 196 13.09 0.79 17.54
N VAL A 197 12.12 0.39 16.72
CA VAL A 197 10.91 -0.29 17.22
C VAL A 197 11.29 -1.71 17.65
N GLU A 198 10.92 -2.08 18.88
CA GLU A 198 11.23 -3.39 19.43
C GLU A 198 10.58 -4.53 18.61
N PRO A 199 11.31 -5.61 18.25
CA PRO A 199 10.80 -6.68 17.40
C PRO A 199 9.49 -7.30 17.89
N GLN A 200 9.34 -7.44 19.21
CA GLN A 200 8.17 -8.03 19.83
C GLN A 200 6.91 -7.15 19.71
N LYS A 201 7.04 -5.87 19.37
CA LYS A 201 5.90 -4.98 19.10
C LYS A 201 5.42 -5.04 17.67
N ILE A 202 6.20 -5.61 16.74
CA ILE A 202 5.90 -5.59 15.31
C ILE A 202 5.10 -6.83 14.92
N PHE A 203 3.93 -6.61 14.32
CA PHE A 203 3.04 -7.64 13.80
C PHE A 203 2.88 -7.45 12.29
N LEU A 204 3.13 -8.51 11.52
CA LEU A 204 2.87 -8.51 10.09
C LEU A 204 1.37 -8.69 9.84
N VAL A 205 0.77 -7.65 9.26
CA VAL A 205 -0.66 -7.62 8.91
C VAL A 205 -0.79 -7.12 7.46
N PRO A 206 -0.55 -7.99 6.47
CA PRO A 206 -0.58 -7.60 5.08
C PRO A 206 -1.96 -7.08 4.65
N PHE A 207 -1.97 -5.97 3.92
CA PHE A 207 -3.17 -5.49 3.24
C PHE A 207 -3.56 -6.43 2.10
N LEU A 208 -4.82 -6.28 1.66
CA LEU A 208 -5.31 -6.90 0.44
C LEU A 208 -6.00 -5.83 -0.40
N SER A 209 -5.65 -5.76 -1.69
CA SER A 209 -6.37 -4.84 -2.59
C SER A 209 -7.84 -5.25 -2.71
N PRO A 210 -8.79 -4.32 -2.54
CA PRO A 210 -10.21 -4.61 -2.71
C PRO A 210 -10.58 -5.04 -4.13
N HIS A 211 -9.71 -4.79 -5.11
CA HIS A 211 -9.93 -5.12 -6.52
C HIS A 211 -9.52 -6.54 -6.89
N CYS A 212 -8.74 -7.22 -6.04
CA CYS A 212 -8.25 -8.57 -6.31
C CYS A 212 -9.39 -9.58 -6.55
N HIS A 213 -10.45 -9.53 -5.75
CA HIS A 213 -11.60 -10.43 -5.94
C HIS A 213 -12.23 -10.29 -7.33
N ALA A 214 -12.46 -9.06 -7.77
CA ALA A 214 -13.03 -8.80 -9.08
C ALA A 214 -12.11 -9.26 -10.23
N LEU A 215 -10.78 -9.14 -10.07
CA LEU A 215 -9.81 -9.60 -11.05
C LEU A 215 -9.72 -11.12 -11.12
N LEU A 216 -9.83 -11.82 -9.98
CA LEU A 216 -9.85 -13.28 -9.95
C LEU A 216 -11.07 -13.88 -10.66
N THR A 217 -12.22 -13.23 -10.61
CA THR A 217 -13.45 -13.72 -11.23
C THR A 217 -13.56 -13.40 -12.72
N ARG A 218 -12.73 -12.50 -13.25
CA ARG A 218 -12.73 -12.13 -14.66
C ARG A 218 -11.83 -13.08 -15.48
N ALA A 219 -12.33 -13.50 -16.63
CA ALA A 219 -11.55 -14.29 -17.58
C ALA A 219 -10.47 -13.42 -18.25
N ARG A 220 -9.30 -13.98 -18.48
CA ARG A 220 -8.29 -13.37 -19.35
C ARG A 220 -8.74 -13.49 -20.80
N PRO A 221 -8.54 -12.45 -21.63
CA PRO A 221 -8.88 -12.54 -23.03
C PRO A 221 -8.02 -13.59 -23.75
N GLU A 222 -8.65 -14.43 -24.55
CA GLU A 222 -7.94 -15.31 -25.49
C GLU A 222 -7.24 -14.46 -26.56
N ARG A 223 -5.97 -14.74 -26.79
CA ARG A 223 -5.20 -14.06 -27.84
C ARG A 223 -4.05 -14.92 -28.36
N GLN A 224 -3.64 -14.64 -29.57
CA GLN A 224 -2.41 -15.22 -30.12
C GLN A 224 -1.20 -14.55 -29.44
N GLU A 225 -0.28 -15.34 -28.88
CA GLU A 225 0.92 -14.87 -28.17
C GLU A 225 2.03 -14.44 -29.16
N THR A 226 1.72 -13.58 -30.12
CA THR A 226 2.72 -13.08 -31.09
C THR A 226 3.57 -11.95 -30.52
N VAL A 227 3.02 -11.18 -29.58
CA VAL A 227 3.68 -10.05 -28.91
C VAL A 227 3.53 -10.19 -27.41
N ILE A 228 4.64 -10.19 -26.69
CA ILE A 228 4.67 -10.18 -25.22
C ILE A 228 4.36 -8.78 -24.72
N ARG A 229 3.32 -8.66 -23.91
CA ARG A 229 2.87 -7.40 -23.33
C ARG A 229 3.39 -7.24 -21.91
N VAL A 230 4.25 -6.25 -21.72
CA VAL A 230 4.78 -5.86 -20.43
C VAL A 230 4.01 -4.63 -19.94
N LEU A 231 3.56 -4.65 -18.70
CA LEU A 231 2.76 -3.58 -18.09
C LEU A 231 3.44 -3.05 -16.83
N TYR A 232 3.39 -1.74 -16.69
CA TYR A 232 3.66 -1.02 -15.45
C TYR A 232 2.44 -0.17 -15.07
N VAL A 233 2.00 -0.24 -13.82
CA VAL A 233 0.91 0.59 -13.28
C VAL A 233 1.36 1.25 -11.98
N GLY A 234 1.33 2.58 -11.94
CA GLY A 234 1.71 3.36 -10.76
C GLY A 234 2.10 4.79 -11.12
N ASN A 235 2.40 5.61 -10.12
CA ASN A 235 2.98 6.93 -10.39
C ASN A 235 4.36 6.75 -11.04
N LEU A 236 4.60 7.41 -12.17
CA LEU A 236 5.90 7.40 -12.84
C LEU A 236 6.82 8.39 -12.12
N SER A 237 7.77 7.85 -11.34
CA SER A 237 8.72 8.64 -10.55
C SER A 237 10.04 7.87 -10.37
N LEU A 238 11.09 8.56 -9.94
CA LEU A 238 12.36 7.92 -9.58
C LEU A 238 12.17 6.90 -8.44
N ALA A 239 11.39 7.26 -7.42
CA ALA A 239 11.08 6.35 -6.30
C ALA A 239 10.39 5.05 -6.74
N LYS A 240 9.76 5.02 -7.90
CA LYS A 240 9.12 3.83 -8.49
C LYS A 240 10.01 3.09 -9.48
N GLY A 241 11.29 3.47 -9.58
CA GLY A 241 12.28 2.80 -10.42
C GLY A 241 12.03 2.94 -11.92
N ILE A 242 11.29 3.97 -12.35
CA ILE A 242 10.92 4.13 -13.77
C ILE A 242 12.15 4.33 -14.66
N ALA A 243 13.19 5.01 -14.17
CA ALA A 243 14.43 5.21 -14.90
C ALA A 243 15.10 3.87 -15.24
N HIS A 244 15.20 2.97 -14.25
CA HIS A 244 15.80 1.65 -14.42
C HIS A 244 14.96 0.74 -15.33
N LEU A 245 13.62 0.88 -15.30
CA LEU A 245 12.74 0.15 -16.22
C LEU A 245 12.93 0.58 -17.67
N LEU A 246 13.03 1.88 -17.94
CA LEU A 246 13.22 2.40 -19.30
C LEU A 246 14.61 2.07 -19.84
N ASP A 247 15.63 2.09 -19.00
CA ASP A 247 16.98 1.66 -19.33
C ASP A 247 17.02 0.17 -19.72
N ALA A 248 16.41 -0.68 -18.89
CA ALA A 248 16.25 -2.11 -19.17
C ALA A 248 15.46 -2.34 -20.47
N TRP A 249 14.40 -1.57 -20.69
CA TRP A 249 13.58 -1.67 -21.88
C TRP A 249 14.35 -1.36 -23.15
N SER A 250 15.21 -0.34 -23.14
CA SER A 250 16.07 0.00 -24.28
C SER A 250 16.96 -1.19 -24.70
N SER A 251 17.53 -1.90 -23.73
CA SER A 251 18.33 -3.11 -23.96
C SER A 251 17.49 -4.27 -24.51
N LEU A 252 16.31 -4.51 -23.95
CA LEU A 252 15.38 -5.55 -24.39
C LEU A 252 14.89 -5.34 -25.83
N ARG A 253 14.67 -4.07 -26.24
CA ARG A 253 14.23 -3.75 -27.60
C ARG A 253 15.27 -4.10 -28.67
N VAL A 254 16.55 -4.01 -28.35
CA VAL A 254 17.63 -4.45 -29.25
C VAL A 254 17.50 -5.97 -29.51
N THR A 255 17.22 -6.76 -28.47
CA THR A 255 17.14 -8.23 -28.58
C THR A 255 15.83 -8.71 -29.16
N TYR A 256 14.71 -8.23 -28.64
CA TYR A 256 13.36 -8.79 -28.96
C TYR A 256 12.57 -7.97 -29.98
N ARG A 257 13.02 -6.76 -30.33
CA ARG A 257 12.42 -5.87 -31.35
C ARG A 257 10.90 -5.75 -31.20
N VAL A 258 10.15 -6.01 -32.29
CA VAL A 258 8.68 -5.88 -32.34
C VAL A 258 7.92 -6.97 -31.54
N ARG A 259 8.62 -7.97 -31.03
CA ARG A 259 8.01 -9.07 -30.28
C ARG A 259 7.60 -8.69 -28.85
N ILE A 260 7.98 -7.50 -28.38
CA ILE A 260 7.66 -7.00 -27.04
C ILE A 260 7.06 -5.60 -27.10
N LYS A 261 6.14 -5.29 -26.19
CA LYS A 261 5.53 -3.98 -26.02
C LYS A 261 5.47 -3.64 -24.53
N LEU A 262 5.92 -2.43 -24.14
CA LEU A 262 5.79 -1.90 -22.78
C LEU A 262 4.70 -0.82 -22.73
N THR A 263 3.74 -1.01 -21.84
CA THR A 263 2.70 -0.01 -21.55
C THR A 263 2.88 0.54 -20.15
N LEU A 264 2.99 1.86 -20.03
CA LEU A 264 3.08 2.59 -18.77
C LEU A 264 1.77 3.27 -18.45
N VAL A 265 1.23 3.07 -17.25
CA VAL A 265 -0.02 3.66 -16.78
C VAL A 265 0.18 4.40 -15.48
N GLY A 266 -0.26 5.66 -15.42
CA GLY A 266 -0.25 6.47 -14.21
C GLY A 266 0.18 7.91 -14.44
N ARG A 267 0.24 8.67 -13.34
CA ARG A 267 0.63 10.09 -13.38
C ARG A 267 2.13 10.23 -13.37
N VAL A 268 2.65 11.12 -14.23
CA VAL A 268 4.06 11.47 -14.25
C VAL A 268 4.36 12.49 -13.14
N GLN A 269 5.29 12.14 -12.26
CA GLN A 269 5.82 13.08 -11.28
C GLN A 269 6.86 14.00 -11.89
N PRO A 270 7.05 15.25 -11.39
CA PRO A 270 8.01 16.20 -11.94
C PRO A 270 9.43 15.65 -12.09
N CYS A 271 9.84 14.72 -11.21
CA CYS A 271 11.17 14.11 -11.26
C CYS A 271 11.37 13.12 -12.42
N ALA A 272 10.31 12.65 -13.07
CA ALA A 272 10.37 11.69 -14.16
C ALA A 272 9.91 12.28 -15.51
N ARG A 273 9.57 13.57 -15.59
CA ARG A 273 8.99 14.17 -16.79
C ARG A 273 9.88 13.99 -18.03
N SER A 274 11.16 14.31 -17.93
CA SER A 274 12.11 14.18 -19.03
C SER A 274 12.29 12.75 -19.53
N LEU A 275 12.11 11.75 -18.66
CA LEU A 275 12.17 10.34 -19.03
C LEU A 275 10.96 9.92 -19.89
N ILE A 276 9.79 10.52 -19.62
CA ILE A 276 8.55 10.17 -20.32
C ILE A 276 8.40 10.96 -21.64
N GLU A 277 9.00 12.14 -21.74
CA GLU A 277 9.04 12.91 -22.98
C GLU A 277 9.90 12.22 -24.07
N ASN A 278 10.83 11.33 -23.69
CA ASN A 278 11.73 10.61 -24.57
C ASN A 278 11.65 9.09 -24.35
N LEU A 279 10.46 8.51 -24.53
CA LEU A 279 10.26 7.08 -24.35
C LEU A 279 11.03 6.26 -25.39
N PRO A 280 11.65 5.14 -25.01
CA PRO A 280 12.26 4.19 -25.95
C PRO A 280 11.22 3.59 -26.91
N ASP A 281 11.68 3.16 -28.07
CA ASP A 281 10.83 2.49 -29.06
C ASP A 281 10.09 1.28 -28.46
N GLY A 282 8.83 1.07 -28.85
CA GLY A 282 7.96 0.02 -28.31
C GLY A 282 7.47 0.23 -26.88
N CYS A 283 7.73 1.41 -26.30
CA CYS A 283 7.16 1.85 -25.03
C CYS A 283 6.11 2.93 -25.27
N GLU A 284 4.96 2.81 -24.61
CA GLU A 284 3.91 3.82 -24.65
C GLU A 284 3.48 4.23 -23.23
N TRP A 285 3.05 5.47 -23.07
CA TRP A 285 2.44 5.97 -21.85
C TRP A 285 1.01 6.40 -22.12
N LEU A 286 0.05 5.80 -21.37
CA LEU A 286 -1.39 6.04 -21.54
C LEU A 286 -1.96 7.08 -20.56
N GLY A 287 -1.11 7.67 -19.72
CA GLY A 287 -1.61 8.55 -18.66
C GLY A 287 -2.31 7.81 -17.50
N PRO A 288 -2.98 8.55 -16.60
CA PRO A 288 -3.82 7.95 -15.57
C PRO A 288 -5.13 7.43 -16.18
N LEU A 289 -5.49 6.20 -15.85
CA LEU A 289 -6.69 5.51 -16.33
C LEU A 289 -7.66 5.20 -15.18
N SER A 290 -8.92 4.91 -15.52
CA SER A 290 -9.90 4.37 -14.57
C SER A 290 -9.53 2.97 -14.12
N GLN A 291 -10.02 2.55 -12.95
CA GLN A 291 -9.74 1.22 -12.41
C GLN A 291 -10.16 0.09 -13.36
N ASP A 292 -11.29 0.23 -14.06
CA ASP A 292 -11.74 -0.76 -15.03
C ASP A 292 -10.78 -0.89 -16.22
N LYS A 293 -10.25 0.24 -16.73
CA LYS A 293 -9.25 0.24 -17.81
C LYS A 293 -7.94 -0.39 -17.36
N VAL A 294 -7.51 -0.11 -16.12
CA VAL A 294 -6.33 -0.75 -15.53
C VAL A 294 -6.54 -2.25 -15.42
N ALA A 295 -7.71 -2.70 -14.95
CA ALA A 295 -8.06 -4.12 -14.87
C ALA A 295 -8.04 -4.82 -16.24
N GLU A 296 -8.58 -4.18 -17.29
CA GLU A 296 -8.54 -4.69 -18.66
C GLU A 296 -7.09 -4.86 -19.15
N LEU A 297 -6.22 -3.87 -18.89
CA LEU A 297 -4.81 -3.94 -19.26
C LEU A 297 -4.06 -5.03 -18.48
N MET A 298 -4.31 -5.19 -17.18
CA MET A 298 -3.71 -6.25 -16.38
C MET A 298 -4.13 -7.63 -16.90
N LEU A 299 -5.43 -7.86 -17.15
CA LEU A 299 -5.92 -9.12 -17.72
C LEU A 299 -5.35 -9.42 -19.12
N GLY A 300 -5.04 -8.38 -19.90
CA GLY A 300 -4.47 -8.48 -21.24
C GLY A 300 -2.94 -8.55 -21.29
N SER A 301 -2.24 -8.46 -20.16
CA SER A 301 -0.76 -8.40 -20.11
C SER A 301 -0.15 -9.73 -19.68
N ASP A 302 1.05 -10.03 -20.17
CA ASP A 302 1.79 -11.25 -19.84
C ASP A 302 2.69 -11.09 -18.64
N ILE A 303 3.33 -9.93 -18.55
CA ILE A 303 4.33 -9.60 -17.54
C ILE A 303 3.93 -8.28 -16.88
N PHE A 304 4.01 -8.22 -15.58
CA PHE A 304 3.87 -6.99 -14.80
C PHE A 304 5.20 -6.67 -14.13
N VAL A 305 5.76 -5.49 -14.39
CA VAL A 305 7.06 -5.08 -13.83
C VAL A 305 6.87 -3.90 -12.89
N PHE A 306 7.34 -4.03 -11.67
CA PHE A 306 7.21 -2.99 -10.64
C PHE A 306 8.49 -2.83 -9.83
N PRO A 307 9.52 -2.14 -10.38
CA PRO A 307 10.85 -2.02 -9.78
C PRO A 307 10.92 -0.89 -8.74
N SER A 308 9.90 -0.77 -7.89
CA SER A 308 9.81 0.30 -6.89
C SER A 308 10.96 0.24 -5.88
N LEU A 309 11.49 1.40 -5.51
CA LEU A 309 12.59 1.54 -4.56
C LEU A 309 12.10 1.75 -3.11
N SER A 310 10.81 2.04 -2.93
CA SER A 310 10.24 2.24 -1.60
C SER A 310 8.71 2.22 -1.66
N GLU A 311 8.11 1.21 -1.02
CA GLU A 311 6.67 1.06 -0.83
C GLU A 311 6.33 0.60 0.59
N GLY A 312 5.08 0.71 0.96
CA GLY A 312 4.54 0.03 2.14
C GLY A 312 4.04 -1.36 1.79
N SER A 313 3.09 -1.40 0.85
CA SER A 313 2.50 -2.61 0.30
C SER A 313 1.92 -2.26 -1.06
N SER A 314 2.43 -2.87 -2.12
CA SER A 314 2.02 -2.54 -3.49
C SER A 314 0.72 -3.22 -3.88
N LEU A 315 -0.39 -2.47 -3.85
CA LEU A 315 -1.69 -2.95 -4.29
C LEU A 315 -1.68 -3.32 -5.78
N ALA A 316 -0.96 -2.56 -6.61
CA ALA A 316 -0.86 -2.83 -8.04
C ALA A 316 -0.19 -4.18 -8.34
N VAL A 317 0.78 -4.59 -7.53
CA VAL A 317 1.40 -5.93 -7.63
C VAL A 317 0.38 -7.01 -7.28
N MET A 318 -0.37 -6.87 -6.19
CA MET A 318 -1.43 -7.83 -5.82
C MET A 318 -2.51 -7.94 -6.89
N GLU A 319 -2.91 -6.82 -7.47
CA GLU A 319 -3.88 -6.76 -8.57
C GLU A 319 -3.35 -7.46 -9.83
N ALA A 320 -2.08 -7.27 -10.17
CA ALA A 320 -1.43 -7.95 -11.28
C ALA A 320 -1.31 -9.47 -11.04
N MET A 321 -1.01 -9.91 -9.81
CA MET A 321 -1.04 -11.32 -9.40
C MET A 321 -2.44 -11.90 -9.58
N ALA A 322 -3.48 -11.22 -9.07
CA ALA A 322 -4.88 -11.63 -9.22
C ALA A 322 -5.31 -11.70 -10.69
N ALA A 323 -4.83 -10.79 -11.53
CA ALA A 323 -5.09 -10.77 -12.96
C ALA A 323 -4.35 -11.89 -13.73
N GLY A 324 -3.40 -12.59 -13.10
CA GLY A 324 -2.61 -13.65 -13.70
C GLY A 324 -1.49 -13.14 -14.60
N CYS A 325 -0.86 -12.01 -14.24
CA CYS A 325 0.40 -11.58 -14.83
C CYS A 325 1.58 -12.33 -14.17
N CYS A 326 2.63 -12.62 -14.93
CA CYS A 326 3.91 -12.97 -14.36
C CYS A 326 4.53 -11.71 -13.75
N VAL A 327 4.70 -11.69 -12.44
CA VAL A 327 5.16 -10.49 -11.72
C VAL A 327 6.68 -10.48 -11.57
N ILE A 328 7.30 -9.33 -11.86
CA ILE A 328 8.69 -9.02 -11.61
C ILE A 328 8.74 -7.74 -10.77
N ASN A 329 9.22 -7.80 -9.55
CA ASN A 329 9.27 -6.65 -8.65
C ASN A 329 10.50 -6.70 -7.74
N THR A 330 10.79 -5.58 -7.08
CA THR A 330 11.82 -5.50 -6.04
C THR A 330 11.28 -5.95 -4.68
N PHE A 331 12.15 -6.32 -3.75
CA PHE A 331 11.77 -6.54 -2.35
C PHE A 331 11.12 -5.27 -1.75
N ASP A 332 11.65 -4.09 -2.09
CA ASP A 332 11.15 -2.78 -1.61
C ASP A 332 9.75 -2.41 -2.14
N ALA A 333 9.17 -3.20 -3.03
CA ALA A 333 7.77 -3.08 -3.43
C ALA A 333 6.80 -3.51 -2.31
N GLY A 334 7.27 -4.20 -1.27
CA GLY A 334 6.45 -4.63 -0.14
C GLY A 334 5.29 -5.54 -0.56
N SER A 335 5.50 -6.36 -1.57
CA SER A 335 4.49 -7.24 -2.14
C SER A 335 4.50 -8.64 -1.50
N PRO A 336 3.41 -9.41 -1.61
CA PRO A 336 3.38 -10.79 -1.13
C PRO A 336 4.08 -11.80 -2.07
N VAL A 337 4.76 -11.34 -3.12
CA VAL A 337 5.45 -12.21 -4.08
C VAL A 337 6.51 -13.05 -3.37
N VAL A 338 6.45 -14.37 -3.60
CA VAL A 338 7.47 -15.32 -3.17
C VAL A 338 8.38 -15.61 -4.36
N ASN A 339 9.67 -15.28 -4.21
CA ASN A 339 10.65 -15.36 -5.29
C ASN A 339 10.75 -16.78 -5.89
N HIS A 340 10.74 -16.88 -7.21
CA HIS A 340 10.73 -18.10 -8.01
C HIS A 340 9.50 -19.02 -7.79
N ILE A 341 8.49 -18.61 -7.02
CA ILE A 341 7.24 -19.35 -6.80
C ILE A 341 6.06 -18.60 -7.41
N SER A 342 5.82 -17.36 -6.98
CA SER A 342 4.70 -16.54 -7.47
C SER A 342 5.15 -15.28 -8.21
N GLY A 343 6.43 -15.18 -8.56
CA GLY A 343 7.02 -14.09 -9.31
C GLY A 343 8.54 -14.10 -9.18
N LEU A 344 9.19 -13.04 -9.69
CA LEU A 344 10.63 -12.84 -9.57
C LEU A 344 10.90 -11.58 -8.76
N ILE A 345 11.72 -11.71 -7.71
CA ILE A 345 12.22 -10.58 -6.93
C ILE A 345 13.61 -10.20 -7.42
N ILE A 346 13.76 -8.95 -7.83
CA ILE A 346 15.00 -8.39 -8.37
C ILE A 346 15.61 -7.36 -7.40
N PRO A 347 16.93 -7.15 -7.43
CA PRO A 347 17.55 -6.07 -6.66
C PRO A 347 17.06 -4.69 -7.14
N PRO A 348 16.87 -3.72 -6.23
CA PRO A 348 16.51 -2.36 -6.58
C PRO A 348 17.66 -1.66 -7.32
N ARG A 349 17.34 -0.61 -8.10
CA ARG A 349 18.30 0.22 -8.83
C ARG A 349 19.23 -0.57 -9.80
N HIS A 350 18.71 -1.62 -10.41
CA HIS A 350 19.52 -2.51 -11.24
C HIS A 350 18.79 -2.85 -12.56
N SER A 351 19.00 -2.02 -13.59
CA SER A 351 18.38 -2.21 -14.92
C SER A 351 18.76 -3.54 -15.57
N GLY A 352 20.01 -4.01 -15.39
CA GLY A 352 20.44 -5.32 -15.87
C GLY A 352 19.68 -6.48 -15.27
N ALA A 353 19.31 -6.43 -13.97
CA ALA A 353 18.48 -7.44 -13.33
C ALA A 353 17.03 -7.45 -13.87
N ILE A 354 16.47 -6.27 -14.18
CA ILE A 354 15.18 -6.14 -14.86
C ILE A 354 15.26 -6.82 -16.24
N THR A 355 16.30 -6.49 -17.02
CA THR A 355 16.53 -7.09 -18.35
C THR A 355 16.61 -8.62 -18.25
N THR A 356 17.43 -9.14 -17.36
CA THR A 356 17.62 -10.59 -17.16
C THR A 356 16.30 -11.28 -16.77
N ALA A 357 15.55 -10.71 -15.82
CA ALA A 357 14.30 -11.30 -15.35
C ALA A 357 13.22 -11.31 -16.45
N ILE A 358 13.08 -10.21 -17.20
CA ILE A 358 12.14 -10.16 -18.33
C ILE A 358 12.54 -11.15 -19.43
N SER A 359 13.83 -11.22 -19.80
CA SER A 359 14.33 -12.18 -20.80
C SER A 359 14.05 -13.61 -20.38
N ALA A 360 14.31 -13.98 -19.12
CA ALA A 360 14.10 -15.34 -18.63
C ALA A 360 12.64 -15.80 -18.79
N VAL A 361 11.67 -14.92 -18.50
CA VAL A 361 10.24 -15.27 -18.64
C VAL A 361 9.71 -15.14 -20.09
N ILE A 362 10.39 -14.40 -20.95
CA ILE A 362 10.11 -14.38 -22.40
C ILE A 362 10.58 -15.70 -23.04
N GLU A 363 11.80 -16.12 -22.73
CA GLU A 363 12.45 -17.31 -23.31
C GLU A 363 11.90 -18.62 -22.73
N ASN A 364 11.28 -18.56 -21.53
CA ASN A 364 10.62 -19.70 -20.92
C ASN A 364 9.13 -19.45 -20.66
N PRO A 365 8.26 -19.64 -21.67
CA PRO A 365 6.81 -19.44 -21.53
C PRO A 365 6.17 -20.33 -20.44
N GLN A 366 6.71 -21.53 -20.21
CA GLN A 366 6.20 -22.44 -19.18
C GLN A 366 6.47 -21.88 -17.79
N MET A 367 7.68 -21.39 -17.52
CA MET A 367 8.03 -20.71 -16.29
C MET A 367 7.13 -19.48 -16.07
N ARG A 368 6.93 -18.65 -17.12
CA ARG A 368 6.04 -17.48 -17.06
C ARG A 368 4.63 -17.85 -16.63
N LYS A 369 4.04 -18.89 -17.25
CA LYS A 369 2.69 -19.37 -16.96
C LYS A 369 2.60 -19.95 -15.54
N SER A 370 3.59 -20.71 -15.11
CA SER A 370 3.61 -21.31 -13.77
C SER A 370 3.70 -20.25 -12.68
N LEU A 371 4.59 -19.26 -12.80
CA LEU A 371 4.70 -18.14 -11.85
C LEU A 371 3.39 -17.34 -11.76
N ALA A 372 2.77 -17.05 -12.90
CA ALA A 372 1.51 -16.32 -12.97
C ALA A 372 0.35 -17.10 -12.32
N GLN A 373 0.28 -18.41 -12.52
CA GLN A 373 -0.75 -19.25 -11.90
C GLN A 373 -0.56 -19.32 -10.39
N SER A 374 0.66 -19.60 -9.92
CA SER A 374 0.98 -19.63 -8.49
C SER A 374 0.68 -18.28 -7.80
N ALA A 375 0.95 -17.15 -8.48
CA ALA A 375 0.59 -15.82 -7.99
C ALA A 375 -0.92 -15.67 -7.80
N ARG A 376 -1.70 -16.11 -8.78
CA ARG A 376 -3.16 -16.06 -8.76
C ARG A 376 -3.75 -16.94 -7.65
N ASP A 377 -3.20 -18.14 -7.47
CA ASP A 377 -3.62 -19.07 -6.43
C ASP A 377 -3.31 -18.52 -5.04
N GLN A 378 -2.14 -17.91 -4.85
CA GLN A 378 -1.76 -17.23 -3.61
C GLN A 378 -2.74 -16.11 -3.24
N ILE A 379 -3.10 -15.22 -4.18
CA ILE A 379 -4.07 -14.14 -3.92
C ILE A 379 -5.46 -14.72 -3.64
N SER A 380 -5.84 -15.80 -4.29
CA SER A 380 -7.12 -16.49 -4.01
C SER A 380 -7.20 -16.99 -2.57
N GLU A 381 -6.11 -17.55 -2.03
CA GLU A 381 -6.04 -18.00 -0.65
C GLU A 381 -6.02 -16.83 0.34
N ASP A 382 -5.29 -15.76 0.00
CA ASP A 382 -5.26 -14.53 0.81
C ASP A 382 -6.65 -13.87 0.94
N ILE A 383 -7.48 -13.94 -0.10
CA ILE A 383 -8.88 -13.44 -0.05
C ILE A 383 -9.73 -14.29 0.88
N LYS A 384 -9.59 -15.63 0.87
CA LYS A 384 -10.34 -16.52 1.77
C LYS A 384 -9.99 -16.23 3.24
N THR A 385 -8.73 -16.03 3.55
CA THR A 385 -8.29 -15.63 4.89
C THR A 385 -8.89 -14.28 5.28
N GLY A 386 -8.86 -13.29 4.39
CA GLY A 386 -9.41 -11.95 4.58
C GLY A 386 -8.57 -11.05 5.50
N TYR A 387 -8.52 -9.75 5.17
CA TYR A 387 -7.74 -8.77 5.95
C TYR A 387 -8.29 -8.60 7.38
N GLY A 388 -9.62 -8.56 7.55
CA GLY A 388 -10.26 -8.43 8.87
C GLY A 388 -9.87 -9.55 9.83
N ASN A 389 -9.88 -10.79 9.36
CA ASN A 389 -9.49 -11.95 10.17
C ASN A 389 -8.01 -11.92 10.56
N ARG A 390 -7.12 -11.42 9.68
CA ARG A 390 -5.69 -11.22 10.01
C ARG A 390 -5.52 -10.18 11.12
N VAL A 391 -6.29 -9.09 11.07
CA VAL A 391 -6.28 -8.07 12.12
C VAL A 391 -6.82 -8.62 13.42
N ASP A 392 -7.90 -9.41 13.40
CA ASP A 392 -8.48 -10.04 14.58
C ASP A 392 -7.46 -10.95 15.27
N ALA A 393 -6.79 -11.80 14.52
CA ALA A 393 -5.73 -12.65 15.05
C ALA A 393 -4.55 -11.85 15.64
N ALA A 394 -4.21 -10.72 15.02
CA ALA A 394 -3.18 -9.81 15.56
C ALA A 394 -3.65 -9.13 16.85
N TYR A 395 -4.91 -8.71 16.94
CA TYR A 395 -5.48 -8.16 18.18
C TYR A 395 -5.43 -9.18 19.33
N ASP A 396 -5.82 -10.42 19.08
CA ASP A 396 -5.78 -11.49 20.09
C ASP A 396 -4.35 -11.76 20.57
N ALA A 397 -3.38 -11.75 19.66
CA ALA A 397 -1.97 -11.89 20.01
C ALA A 397 -1.43 -10.71 20.83
N VAL A 398 -1.84 -9.47 20.51
CA VAL A 398 -1.46 -8.26 21.27
C VAL A 398 -2.08 -8.29 22.68
N LEU A 399 -3.36 -8.64 22.80
CA LEU A 399 -4.07 -8.72 24.08
C LEU A 399 -3.47 -9.80 25.00
N SER A 400 -3.13 -10.95 24.43
CA SER A 400 -2.54 -12.06 25.22
C SER A 400 -1.17 -11.76 25.81
N ARG A 401 -0.46 -10.75 25.29
CA ARG A 401 0.86 -10.30 25.78
C ARG A 401 0.76 -9.22 26.84
N ASN A 402 -0.32 -8.44 26.83
CA ASN A 402 -0.49 -7.28 27.69
C ASN A 402 -1.48 -7.53 28.86
N GLY A 403 -2.10 -8.70 28.92
CA GLY A 403 -2.96 -9.16 30.01
C GLY A 403 -2.34 -10.31 30.78
#